data_0f4ba1ab2d0a9a288b30e2baad99fea6
#
_entry.id   0f4ba1ab2d0a9a288b30e2baad99fea6
#
_cell.length_a   1.000
_cell.length_b   1.000
_cell.length_c   1.000
_cell.angle_alpha   90.00
_cell.angle_beta   90.00
_cell.angle_gamma   90.00
#
_symmetry.space_group_name_H-M   'P 1'
#
loop_
_entity.id
_entity.type
_entity.pdbx_description
1 polymer ?
#
loop_
_entity_poly.entity_id
_entity_poly.type
_entity_poly.pdbx_seq_one_letter_code
_entity_poly.pdbx_strand_id
1 'polypeptide(L)'
;MLFRSNRIDIWKRFEPLHHSISGTMSNFYKAREKATGKIVGLKVLDPKKCAPIEGRYRGLNKPPEGEIGEQILGPNIVKTIDWGVSTEGEAFVVEEYVEGALVHALVSKKEPFAPALRLDLVRQAAGALECVHRAGFVHRDVCPRNFILAPDGRLVLFDFGLTVPDKPVFLQPGNRIGTPNYMAPEVVRRRQADKRIDLFSFGITAYEICTLTLPWPRGATGKTALAHDTILPEDIRTHWPEIPAALADAIMACIAADPAKRPGSCSEFLGRIGKVSIA
;
A
#
# COMPACT_ATOMS: atom_id res chain seq x y z
N MET A 1 -11.74 20.18 -8.80
CA MET A 1 -10.41 19.95 -8.20
C MET A 1 -9.89 21.28 -7.69
N LEU A 2 -9.77 21.45 -6.38
CA LEU A 2 -9.13 22.63 -5.77
C LEU A 2 -7.63 22.30 -5.65
N PHE A 3 -6.88 22.52 -6.72
CA PHE A 3 -5.42 22.56 -6.59
C PHE A 3 -5.03 23.83 -5.85
N ARG A 4 -3.99 23.75 -4.97
CA ARG A 4 -3.36 24.96 -4.43
C ARG A 4 -3.09 25.92 -5.61
N SER A 5 -3.50 27.17 -5.50
CA SER A 5 -3.63 28.15 -6.61
C SER A 5 -2.31 28.54 -7.29
N ASN A 6 -1.16 28.23 -6.70
CA ASN A 6 0.15 28.61 -7.24
C ASN A 6 0.83 27.41 -7.93
N ARG A 7 0.95 27.48 -9.24
CA ARG A 7 1.84 26.58 -9.99
C ARG A 7 3.29 26.93 -9.68
N ILE A 8 4.10 25.91 -9.43
CA ILE A 8 5.54 26.08 -9.18
C ILE A 8 6.38 25.39 -10.25
N ASP A 9 7.52 25.99 -10.56
CA ASP A 9 8.54 25.35 -11.37
C ASP A 9 9.31 24.38 -10.47
N ILE A 10 8.94 23.09 -10.54
CA ILE A 10 9.51 22.05 -9.68
C ILE A 10 11.02 21.87 -9.92
N TRP A 11 11.49 22.09 -11.16
CA TRP A 11 12.90 21.94 -11.49
C TRP A 11 13.75 23.14 -11.08
N LYS A 12 13.15 24.32 -10.87
CA LYS A 12 13.81 25.42 -10.16
C LYS A 12 13.92 25.15 -8.67
N ARG A 13 12.92 24.52 -8.05
CA ARG A 13 12.89 24.22 -6.61
C ARG A 13 13.72 22.98 -6.26
N PHE A 14 13.66 21.93 -7.06
CA PHE A 14 14.29 20.65 -6.78
C PHE A 14 15.39 20.31 -7.79
N GLU A 15 16.45 19.68 -7.31
CA GLU A 15 17.55 19.12 -8.10
C GLU A 15 17.49 17.59 -7.99
N PRO A 16 17.19 16.85 -9.07
CA PRO A 16 17.26 15.41 -9.08
C PRO A 16 18.69 14.91 -8.82
N LEU A 17 18.88 13.97 -7.90
CA LEU A 17 20.18 13.41 -7.58
C LEU A 17 20.53 12.17 -8.39
N HIS A 18 19.52 11.48 -8.93
CA HIS A 18 19.66 10.28 -9.75
C HIS A 18 18.60 10.28 -10.86
N HIS A 19 18.76 9.35 -11.82
CA HIS A 19 17.73 9.11 -12.83
C HIS A 19 16.42 8.71 -12.14
N SER A 20 15.30 9.11 -12.74
CA SER A 20 13.97 8.77 -12.22
C SER A 20 13.72 7.27 -12.22
N ILE A 21 13.01 6.80 -11.22
CA ILE A 21 12.41 5.48 -11.21
C ILE A 21 11.00 5.62 -11.80
N SER A 22 10.78 5.02 -12.99
CA SER A 22 9.47 5.05 -13.62
C SER A 22 8.51 4.07 -12.92
N GLY A 23 7.46 4.59 -12.33
CA GLY A 23 6.34 3.84 -11.77
C GLY A 23 5.18 3.66 -12.74
N THR A 24 4.11 3.03 -12.25
CA THR A 24 2.89 2.79 -13.03
C THR A 24 2.18 4.08 -13.42
N MET A 25 2.17 5.09 -12.54
CA MET A 25 1.45 6.35 -12.74
C MET A 25 2.32 7.59 -12.65
N SER A 26 3.59 7.45 -12.28
CA SER A 26 4.48 8.58 -11.97
C SER A 26 5.93 8.25 -12.25
N ASN A 27 6.75 9.29 -12.24
CA ASN A 27 8.19 9.20 -12.12
C ASN A 27 8.60 9.65 -10.72
N PHE A 28 9.42 8.86 -10.03
CA PHE A 28 9.93 9.17 -8.69
C PHE A 28 11.40 9.57 -8.77
N TYR A 29 11.76 10.61 -8.04
CA TYR A 29 13.12 11.15 -7.95
C TYR A 29 13.54 11.26 -6.50
N LYS A 30 14.75 10.79 -6.16
CA LYS A 30 15.48 11.29 -5.00
C LYS A 30 16.00 12.68 -5.38
N ALA A 31 15.53 13.72 -4.72
CA ALA A 31 15.85 15.10 -5.08
C ALA A 31 16.34 15.90 -3.88
N ARG A 32 17.12 16.96 -4.16
CA ARG A 32 17.51 17.95 -3.16
C ARG A 32 16.64 19.19 -3.35
N GLU A 33 15.98 19.63 -2.28
CA GLU A 33 15.35 20.94 -2.26
C GLU A 33 16.42 22.02 -2.17
N LYS A 34 16.55 22.85 -3.22
CA LYS A 34 17.67 23.81 -3.36
C LYS A 34 17.72 24.87 -2.26
N ALA A 35 16.55 25.29 -1.77
CA ALA A 35 16.45 26.32 -0.74
C ALA A 35 16.90 25.84 0.65
N THR A 36 16.67 24.56 0.99
CA THR A 36 16.92 24.01 2.32
C THR A 36 18.09 23.02 2.36
N GLY A 37 18.51 22.51 1.20
CA GLY A 37 19.47 21.42 1.06
C GLY A 37 18.92 20.05 1.45
N LYS A 38 17.67 19.94 1.89
CA LYS A 38 17.06 18.68 2.34
C LYS A 38 16.86 17.71 1.18
N ILE A 39 17.08 16.42 1.48
CA ILE A 39 16.77 15.34 0.56
C ILE A 39 15.32 14.96 0.73
N VAL A 40 14.59 14.86 -0.38
CA VAL A 40 13.17 14.53 -0.45
C VAL A 40 12.90 13.49 -1.54
N GLY A 41 11.79 12.78 -1.43
CA GLY A 41 11.16 12.05 -2.53
C GLY A 41 10.28 13.01 -3.33
N LEU A 42 10.54 13.16 -4.62
CA LEU A 42 9.71 13.94 -5.53
C LEU A 42 9.01 12.99 -6.49
N LYS A 43 7.71 12.88 -6.37
CA LYS A 43 6.84 12.09 -7.26
C LYS A 43 6.16 13.03 -8.24
N VAL A 44 6.43 12.87 -9.53
CA VAL A 44 5.80 13.63 -10.62
C VAL A 44 4.84 12.72 -11.36
N LEU A 45 3.56 13.03 -11.33
CA LEU A 45 2.51 12.21 -11.91
C LEU A 45 2.46 12.39 -13.43
N ASP A 46 2.40 11.27 -14.15
CA ASP A 46 2.21 11.28 -15.60
C ASP A 46 0.70 11.43 -15.92
N PRO A 47 0.25 12.55 -16.49
CA PRO A 47 -1.15 12.77 -16.76
C PRO A 47 -1.77 11.71 -17.69
N LYS A 48 -0.99 11.16 -18.62
CA LYS A 48 -1.47 10.13 -19.56
C LYS A 48 -1.70 8.78 -18.84
N LYS A 49 -0.83 8.44 -17.90
CA LYS A 49 -0.94 7.22 -17.09
C LYS A 49 -2.03 7.34 -16.01
N CYS A 50 -2.24 8.53 -15.45
CA CYS A 50 -3.25 8.79 -14.42
C CYS A 50 -4.67 8.91 -15.00
N ALA A 51 -4.83 9.45 -16.21
CA ALA A 51 -6.13 9.73 -16.80
C ALA A 51 -7.13 8.56 -16.84
N PRO A 52 -6.73 7.29 -17.12
CA PRO A 52 -7.66 6.16 -17.11
C PRO A 52 -8.21 5.83 -15.72
N ILE A 53 -7.43 6.11 -14.67
CA ILE A 53 -7.80 5.87 -13.27
C ILE A 53 -8.64 7.03 -12.74
N GLU A 54 -8.16 8.25 -12.90
CA GLU A 54 -8.87 9.46 -12.48
C GLU A 54 -10.21 9.64 -13.22
N GLY A 55 -10.28 9.23 -14.47
CA GLY A 55 -11.51 9.24 -15.27
C GLY A 55 -12.66 8.43 -14.67
N ARG A 56 -12.36 7.39 -13.86
CA ARG A 56 -13.36 6.57 -13.15
C ARG A 56 -14.06 7.31 -12.02
N TYR A 57 -13.44 8.37 -11.51
CA TYR A 57 -13.94 9.18 -10.40
C TYR A 57 -14.45 10.55 -10.86
N ARG A 58 -14.66 10.73 -12.19
CA ARG A 58 -15.16 11.98 -12.74
C ARG A 58 -16.50 12.35 -12.10
N GLY A 59 -16.58 13.56 -11.54
CA GLY A 59 -17.77 14.06 -10.84
C GLY A 59 -17.89 13.63 -9.38
N LEU A 60 -17.00 12.78 -8.86
CA LEU A 60 -17.05 12.31 -7.46
C LEU A 60 -16.18 13.13 -6.50
N ASN A 61 -15.48 14.16 -7.00
CA ASN A 61 -14.57 15.00 -6.19
C ASN A 61 -13.55 14.18 -5.36
N LYS A 62 -12.92 13.17 -6.00
CA LYS A 62 -11.81 12.43 -5.37
C LYS A 62 -10.68 13.42 -5.05
N PRO A 63 -10.18 13.48 -3.79
CA PRO A 63 -9.03 14.31 -3.46
C PRO A 63 -7.80 13.86 -4.26
N PRO A 64 -6.88 14.80 -4.63
CA PRO A 64 -5.60 14.47 -5.24
C PRO A 64 -4.75 13.61 -4.27
N GLU A 65 -3.82 12.81 -4.83
CA GLU A 65 -2.94 11.95 -4.03
C GLU A 65 -2.21 12.71 -2.91
N GLY A 66 -1.66 13.88 -3.21
CA GLY A 66 -0.94 14.66 -2.20
C GLY A 66 -1.84 15.19 -1.08
N GLU A 67 -3.10 15.54 -1.36
CA GLU A 67 -4.08 15.91 -0.33
C GLU A 67 -4.46 14.72 0.55
N ILE A 68 -4.56 13.53 -0.03
CA ILE A 68 -4.78 12.27 0.71
C ILE A 68 -3.59 11.99 1.62
N GLY A 69 -2.36 12.05 1.07
CA GLY A 69 -1.14 11.77 1.83
C GLY A 69 -0.90 12.77 2.97
N GLU A 70 -1.28 14.03 2.82
CA GLU A 70 -1.20 15.05 3.87
C GLU A 70 -2.12 14.75 5.07
N GLN A 71 -3.23 14.03 4.83
CA GLN A 71 -4.21 13.66 5.86
C GLN A 71 -3.86 12.35 6.58
N ILE A 72 -3.05 11.47 5.96
CA ILE A 72 -2.69 10.19 6.54
C ILE A 72 -1.40 10.34 7.34
N LEU A 73 -1.50 10.29 8.66
CA LEU A 73 -0.37 10.50 9.56
C LEU A 73 -0.13 9.27 10.44
N GLY A 74 1.13 8.90 10.59
CA GLY A 74 1.53 7.79 11.47
C GLY A 74 3.03 7.46 11.37
N PRO A 75 3.57 6.72 12.34
CA PRO A 75 5.01 6.40 12.38
C PRO A 75 5.45 5.51 11.20
N ASN A 76 4.53 4.72 10.66
CA ASN A 76 4.76 3.77 9.57
C ASN A 76 4.16 4.25 8.23
N ILE A 77 3.91 5.55 8.11
CA ILE A 77 3.38 6.21 6.91
C ILE A 77 4.44 7.15 6.36
N VAL A 78 4.69 7.14 5.06
CA VAL A 78 5.54 8.15 4.42
C VAL A 78 4.92 9.54 4.63
N LYS A 79 5.72 10.48 5.10
CA LYS A 79 5.25 11.84 5.36
C LYS A 79 5.15 12.62 4.06
N THR A 80 3.97 13.04 3.68
CA THR A 80 3.77 14.06 2.63
C THR A 80 4.18 15.43 3.18
N ILE A 81 5.10 16.10 2.48
CA ILE A 81 5.67 17.40 2.86
C ILE A 81 4.97 18.53 2.11
N ASP A 82 4.75 18.34 0.81
CA ASP A 82 4.11 19.32 -0.06
C ASP A 82 3.51 18.62 -1.29
N TRP A 83 2.59 19.29 -1.97
CA TRP A 83 2.00 18.77 -3.21
C TRP A 83 1.38 19.93 -4.01
N GLY A 84 1.16 19.73 -5.30
CA GLY A 84 0.56 20.75 -6.15
C GLY A 84 0.61 20.41 -7.62
N VAL A 85 0.61 21.47 -8.44
CA VAL A 85 0.72 21.39 -9.90
C VAL A 85 1.93 22.19 -10.35
N SER A 86 2.75 21.60 -11.22
CA SER A 86 3.90 22.27 -11.82
C SER A 86 3.48 23.35 -12.83
N THR A 87 4.42 24.21 -13.22
CA THR A 87 4.22 25.17 -14.34
C THR A 87 3.92 24.47 -15.66
N GLU A 88 4.36 23.20 -15.81
CA GLU A 88 4.09 22.37 -16.99
C GLU A 88 2.72 21.68 -16.93
N GLY A 89 2.01 21.80 -15.79
CA GLY A 89 0.66 21.23 -15.61
C GLY A 89 0.65 19.82 -15.04
N GLU A 90 1.80 19.29 -14.63
CA GLU A 90 1.90 17.98 -13.99
C GLU A 90 1.61 18.09 -12.49
N ALA A 91 0.81 17.17 -11.95
CA ALA A 91 0.66 17.05 -10.51
C ALA A 91 1.94 16.47 -9.90
N PHE A 92 2.32 16.95 -8.73
CA PHE A 92 3.49 16.43 -7.99
C PHE A 92 3.18 16.26 -6.51
N VAL A 93 3.92 15.34 -5.89
CA VAL A 93 3.93 15.12 -4.43
C VAL A 93 5.38 15.15 -3.95
N VAL A 94 5.64 15.86 -2.87
CA VAL A 94 6.93 15.89 -2.17
C VAL A 94 6.76 15.12 -0.87
N GLU A 95 7.57 14.09 -0.69
CA GLU A 95 7.51 13.20 0.47
C GLU A 95 8.86 13.19 1.21
N GLU A 96 8.87 12.76 2.47
CA GLU A 96 10.14 12.38 3.09
C GLU A 96 10.84 11.32 2.22
N TYR A 97 12.15 11.46 2.05
CA TYR A 97 12.91 10.41 1.39
C TYR A 97 13.26 9.33 2.44
N VAL A 98 12.63 8.18 2.31
CA VAL A 98 12.90 7.02 3.17
C VAL A 98 14.03 6.22 2.56
N GLU A 99 15.19 6.22 3.23
CA GLU A 99 16.29 5.32 2.90
C GLU A 99 15.91 3.89 3.29
N GLY A 100 16.16 2.90 2.44
CA GLY A 100 15.82 1.51 2.75
C GLY A 100 15.63 0.64 1.52
N ALA A 101 15.13 -0.56 1.75
CA ALA A 101 14.85 -1.54 0.71
C ALA A 101 13.34 -1.77 0.57
N LEU A 102 12.86 -1.88 -0.67
CA LEU A 102 11.48 -2.34 -0.92
C LEU A 102 11.30 -3.75 -0.36
N VAL A 103 10.24 -3.96 0.42
CA VAL A 103 9.92 -5.30 0.98
C VAL A 103 9.77 -6.33 -0.13
N HIS A 104 9.21 -5.95 -1.27
CA HIS A 104 9.16 -6.81 -2.46
C HIS A 104 10.53 -7.31 -2.92
N ALA A 105 11.56 -6.45 -2.91
CA ALA A 105 12.91 -6.83 -3.29
C ALA A 105 13.52 -7.81 -2.27
N LEU A 106 13.26 -7.61 -0.98
CA LEU A 106 13.72 -8.49 0.10
C LEU A 106 13.07 -9.87 0.00
N VAL A 107 11.74 -9.91 -0.15
CA VAL A 107 10.99 -11.17 -0.30
C VAL A 107 11.44 -11.93 -1.56
N SER A 108 11.73 -11.22 -2.65
CA SER A 108 12.18 -11.83 -3.92
C SER A 108 13.55 -12.51 -3.83
N LYS A 109 14.40 -12.11 -2.89
CA LYS A 109 15.69 -12.77 -2.61
C LYS A 109 15.53 -14.13 -1.93
N LYS A 110 14.33 -14.44 -1.42
CA LYS A 110 14.02 -15.66 -0.67
C LYS A 110 14.90 -15.89 0.57
N GLU A 111 15.43 -14.82 1.12
CA GLU A 111 16.14 -14.85 2.41
C GLU A 111 15.13 -14.60 3.53
N PRO A 112 14.88 -15.57 4.41
CA PRO A 112 13.84 -15.40 5.43
C PRO A 112 14.24 -14.37 6.47
N PHE A 113 13.31 -13.48 6.80
CA PHE A 113 13.47 -12.60 7.96
C PHE A 113 13.52 -13.44 9.25
N ALA A 114 14.25 -12.94 10.26
CA ALA A 114 14.22 -13.53 11.59
C ALA A 114 12.76 -13.57 12.11
N PRO A 115 12.36 -14.63 12.84
CA PRO A 115 10.98 -14.79 13.28
C PRO A 115 10.41 -13.58 14.04
N ALA A 116 11.18 -13.02 14.97
CA ALA A 116 10.79 -11.81 15.70
C ALA A 116 10.56 -10.60 14.77
N LEU A 117 11.44 -10.42 13.75
CA LEU A 117 11.28 -9.37 12.76
C LEU A 117 10.02 -9.58 11.90
N ARG A 118 9.66 -10.84 11.53
CA ARG A 118 8.41 -11.10 10.79
C ARG A 118 7.20 -10.58 11.55
N LEU A 119 7.11 -10.91 12.86
CA LEU A 119 6.02 -10.44 13.70
C LEU A 119 5.99 -8.92 13.80
N ASP A 120 7.15 -8.28 13.96
CA ASP A 120 7.25 -6.82 14.05
C ASP A 120 6.82 -6.16 12.75
N LEU A 121 7.30 -6.63 11.59
CA LEU A 121 6.89 -6.12 10.27
C LEU A 121 5.38 -6.26 10.04
N VAL A 122 4.78 -7.39 10.44
CA VAL A 122 3.33 -7.59 10.34
C VAL A 122 2.57 -6.59 11.22
N ARG A 123 3.04 -6.33 12.45
CA ARG A 123 2.45 -5.33 13.34
C ARG A 123 2.55 -3.92 12.77
N GLN A 124 3.72 -3.56 12.26
CA GLN A 124 3.96 -2.25 11.64
C GLN A 124 3.09 -2.05 10.39
N ALA A 125 2.98 -3.06 9.53
CA ALA A 125 2.11 -3.02 8.34
C ALA A 125 0.63 -2.86 8.72
N ALA A 126 0.15 -3.58 9.73
CA ALA A 126 -1.22 -3.43 10.24
C ALA A 126 -1.44 -2.03 10.84
N GLY A 127 -0.47 -1.52 11.59
CA GLY A 127 -0.51 -0.17 12.16
C GLY A 127 -0.54 0.93 11.09
N ALA A 128 0.25 0.78 10.03
CA ALA A 128 0.23 1.68 8.88
C ALA A 128 -1.14 1.70 8.20
N LEU A 129 -1.70 0.52 7.93
CA LEU A 129 -3.02 0.43 7.30
C LEU A 129 -4.13 0.97 8.20
N GLU A 130 -4.03 0.79 9.52
CA GLU A 130 -4.97 1.40 10.47
C GLU A 130 -4.94 2.93 10.38
N CYS A 131 -3.77 3.56 10.19
CA CYS A 131 -3.67 5.01 9.99
C CYS A 131 -4.43 5.45 8.73
N VAL A 132 -4.32 4.71 7.63
CA VAL A 132 -5.07 4.99 6.39
C VAL A 132 -6.58 4.92 6.64
N HIS A 133 -7.06 3.85 7.27
CA HIS A 133 -8.49 3.65 7.54
C HIS A 133 -9.04 4.67 8.54
N ARG A 134 -8.28 5.03 9.57
CA ARG A 134 -8.67 6.07 10.55
C ARG A 134 -8.75 7.47 9.94
N ALA A 135 -7.95 7.75 8.92
CA ALA A 135 -8.03 8.98 8.15
C ALA A 135 -9.25 9.00 7.19
N GLY A 136 -10.05 7.93 7.15
CA GLY A 136 -11.25 7.82 6.32
C GLY A 136 -10.96 7.42 4.87
N PHE A 137 -9.88 6.69 4.62
CA PHE A 137 -9.48 6.24 3.29
C PHE A 137 -9.36 4.73 3.18
N VAL A 138 -9.41 4.22 1.95
CA VAL A 138 -9.12 2.84 1.55
C VAL A 138 -7.94 2.88 0.61
N HIS A 139 -6.86 2.13 0.90
CA HIS A 139 -5.59 2.18 0.17
C HIS A 139 -5.68 1.56 -1.22
N ARG A 140 -6.30 0.36 -1.30
CA ARG A 140 -6.58 -0.42 -2.52
C ARG A 140 -5.38 -1.07 -3.21
N ASP A 141 -4.16 -0.85 -2.72
CA ASP A 141 -2.95 -1.51 -3.25
C ASP A 141 -1.94 -1.85 -2.14
N VAL A 142 -2.44 -2.50 -1.07
CA VAL A 142 -1.57 -2.99 0.01
C VAL A 142 -0.80 -4.21 -0.48
N CYS A 143 0.49 -4.04 -0.75
CA CYS A 143 1.37 -5.12 -1.20
C CYS A 143 2.84 -4.81 -0.86
N PRO A 144 3.77 -5.79 -0.88
CA PRO A 144 5.18 -5.58 -0.53
C PRO A 144 5.92 -4.53 -1.38
N ARG A 145 5.39 -4.16 -2.54
CA ARG A 145 5.97 -3.11 -3.39
C ARG A 145 5.77 -1.71 -2.81
N ASN A 146 4.75 -1.54 -1.98
CA ASN A 146 4.37 -0.26 -1.39
C ASN A 146 4.84 -0.12 0.05
N PHE A 147 5.81 -0.98 0.48
CA PHE A 147 6.49 -0.89 1.76
C PHE A 147 8.00 -0.79 1.59
N ILE A 148 8.61 0.14 2.34
CA ILE A 148 10.06 0.27 2.50
C ILE A 148 10.43 -0.17 3.91
N LEU A 149 11.41 -1.06 4.04
CA LEU A 149 12.06 -1.38 5.30
C LEU A 149 13.32 -0.51 5.43
N ALA A 150 13.28 0.42 6.35
CA ALA A 150 14.41 1.29 6.67
C ALA A 150 15.47 0.54 7.52
N PRO A 151 16.74 1.01 7.53
CA PRO A 151 17.84 0.36 8.27
C PRO A 151 17.62 0.30 9.79
N ASP A 152 16.82 1.21 10.34
CA ASP A 152 16.44 1.25 11.76
C ASP A 152 15.32 0.25 12.13
N GLY A 153 14.83 -0.54 11.17
CA GLY A 153 13.74 -1.50 11.34
C GLY A 153 12.35 -0.91 11.15
N ARG A 154 12.21 0.38 10.86
CA ARG A 154 10.94 1.03 10.56
C ARG A 154 10.41 0.57 9.20
N LEU A 155 9.20 0.02 9.19
CA LEU A 155 8.46 -0.29 7.97
C LEU A 155 7.60 0.92 7.59
N VAL A 156 7.69 1.38 6.35
CA VAL A 156 6.97 2.57 5.88
C VAL A 156 6.09 2.23 4.69
N LEU A 157 4.79 2.48 4.83
CA LEU A 157 3.81 2.41 3.74
C LEU A 157 3.86 3.71 2.94
N PHE A 158 3.91 3.60 1.63
CA PHE A 158 3.91 4.72 0.68
C PHE A 158 3.02 4.42 -0.53
N ASP A 159 2.90 5.38 -1.45
CA ASP A 159 2.11 5.31 -2.70
C ASP A 159 0.59 5.28 -2.46
N PHE A 160 0.02 6.47 -2.33
CA PHE A 160 -1.42 6.70 -2.18
C PHE A 160 -2.15 6.97 -3.51
N GLY A 161 -1.53 6.70 -4.66
CA GLY A 161 -2.09 6.98 -5.99
C GLY A 161 -3.41 6.29 -6.29
N LEU A 162 -3.65 5.10 -5.69
CA LEU A 162 -4.91 4.36 -5.82
C LEU A 162 -5.89 4.55 -4.66
N THR A 163 -5.48 5.29 -3.64
CA THR A 163 -6.26 5.55 -2.42
C THR A 163 -7.50 6.38 -2.71
N VAL A 164 -8.60 6.04 -2.07
CA VAL A 164 -9.88 6.73 -2.21
C VAL A 164 -10.54 6.92 -0.84
N PRO A 165 -11.45 7.92 -0.69
CA PRO A 165 -12.28 8.04 0.51
C PRO A 165 -13.07 6.75 0.79
N ASP A 166 -13.18 6.36 2.07
CA ASP A 166 -13.99 5.23 2.52
C ASP A 166 -15.49 5.57 2.45
N LYS A 167 -15.98 5.68 1.21
CA LYS A 167 -17.38 5.96 0.91
C LYS A 167 -17.85 5.01 -0.19
N PRO A 168 -19.09 4.48 -0.11
CA PRO A 168 -19.61 3.51 -1.08
C PRO A 168 -19.48 3.94 -2.55
N VAL A 169 -19.58 5.24 -2.83
CA VAL A 169 -19.50 5.79 -4.19
C VAL A 169 -18.12 5.57 -4.85
N PHE A 170 -17.04 5.47 -4.06
CA PHE A 170 -15.70 5.21 -4.55
C PHE A 170 -15.36 3.71 -4.66
N LEU A 171 -16.16 2.85 -4.02
CA LEU A 171 -15.95 1.39 -3.93
C LEU A 171 -16.98 0.61 -4.75
N GLN A 172 -17.56 1.25 -5.77
CA GLN A 172 -18.56 0.66 -6.64
C GLN A 172 -18.00 -0.56 -7.40
N PRO A 173 -18.86 -1.56 -7.69
CA PRO A 173 -18.50 -2.70 -8.52
C PRO A 173 -17.94 -2.28 -9.88
N GLY A 174 -16.90 -3.00 -10.34
CA GLY A 174 -16.28 -2.73 -11.65
C GLY A 174 -14.92 -2.03 -11.58
N ASN A 175 -14.58 -1.39 -10.49
CA ASN A 175 -13.28 -0.75 -10.30
C ASN A 175 -12.20 -1.79 -9.92
N ARG A 176 -11.81 -2.64 -10.88
CA ARG A 176 -10.65 -3.54 -10.73
C ARG A 176 -9.35 -2.73 -10.77
N ILE A 177 -8.88 -2.32 -9.62
CA ILE A 177 -7.63 -1.58 -9.45
C ILE A 177 -6.85 -2.24 -8.31
N GLY A 178 -5.52 -2.28 -8.43
CA GLY A 178 -4.60 -2.88 -7.47
C GLY A 178 -3.75 -3.98 -8.10
N THR A 179 -2.83 -4.52 -7.34
CA THR A 179 -1.89 -5.57 -7.74
C THR A 179 -2.59 -6.94 -7.73
N PRO A 180 -2.69 -7.66 -8.87
CA PRO A 180 -3.55 -8.84 -9.03
C PRO A 180 -3.41 -9.92 -7.95
N ASN A 181 -2.19 -10.28 -7.56
CA ASN A 181 -1.95 -11.34 -6.57
C ASN A 181 -2.39 -10.98 -5.15
N TYR A 182 -2.75 -9.71 -4.88
CA TYR A 182 -3.20 -9.23 -3.57
C TYR A 182 -4.65 -8.76 -3.59
N MET A 183 -5.30 -8.82 -4.74
CA MET A 183 -6.63 -8.27 -4.94
C MET A 183 -7.70 -9.15 -4.29
N ALA A 184 -8.59 -8.55 -3.51
CA ALA A 184 -9.67 -9.25 -2.87
C ALA A 184 -10.68 -9.84 -3.87
N PRO A 185 -11.29 -11.02 -3.58
CA PRO A 185 -12.22 -11.69 -4.49
C PRO A 185 -13.40 -10.83 -4.93
N GLU A 186 -13.97 -10.04 -4.02
CA GLU A 186 -15.10 -9.16 -4.34
C GLU A 186 -14.73 -8.08 -5.36
N VAL A 187 -13.47 -7.57 -5.34
CA VAL A 187 -12.98 -6.63 -6.36
C VAL A 187 -12.84 -7.33 -7.70
N VAL A 188 -12.27 -8.54 -7.71
CA VAL A 188 -12.09 -9.34 -8.93
C VAL A 188 -13.42 -9.71 -9.55
N ARG A 189 -14.39 -10.10 -8.72
CA ARG A 189 -15.74 -10.50 -9.12
C ARG A 189 -16.69 -9.32 -9.36
N ARG A 190 -16.20 -8.07 -9.21
CA ARG A 190 -17.01 -6.86 -9.39
C ARG A 190 -18.24 -6.83 -8.48
N ARG A 191 -18.08 -7.26 -7.22
CA ARG A 191 -19.10 -7.19 -6.17
C ARG A 191 -18.96 -5.91 -5.39
N GLN A 192 -19.96 -5.60 -4.56
CA GLN A 192 -19.87 -4.50 -3.59
C GLN A 192 -18.67 -4.75 -2.65
N ALA A 193 -17.90 -3.71 -2.42
CA ALA A 193 -16.69 -3.76 -1.60
C ALA A 193 -16.72 -2.68 -0.51
N ASP A 194 -15.92 -2.87 0.53
CA ASP A 194 -15.63 -1.90 1.58
C ASP A 194 -14.13 -1.97 1.94
N LYS A 195 -13.70 -1.25 2.98
CA LYS A 195 -12.29 -1.21 3.40
C LYS A 195 -11.67 -2.58 3.73
N ARG A 196 -12.46 -3.64 3.92
CA ARG A 196 -11.96 -5.01 4.16
C ARG A 196 -11.26 -5.61 2.94
N ILE A 197 -11.33 -4.97 1.76
CA ILE A 197 -10.46 -5.32 0.63
C ILE A 197 -8.98 -5.10 0.97
N ASP A 198 -8.67 -4.06 1.74
CA ASP A 198 -7.31 -3.80 2.19
C ASP A 198 -6.84 -4.82 3.22
N LEU A 199 -7.73 -5.29 4.11
CA LEU A 199 -7.42 -6.36 5.07
C LEU A 199 -7.08 -7.68 4.35
N PHE A 200 -7.75 -7.98 3.24
CA PHE A 200 -7.40 -9.13 2.40
C PHE A 200 -6.00 -8.97 1.79
N SER A 201 -5.74 -7.83 1.18
CA SER A 201 -4.44 -7.51 0.58
C SER A 201 -3.31 -7.50 1.63
N PHE A 202 -3.59 -6.95 2.81
CA PHE A 202 -2.70 -7.00 3.97
C PHE A 202 -2.45 -8.44 4.43
N GLY A 203 -3.48 -9.28 4.50
CA GLY A 203 -3.32 -10.68 4.87
C GLY A 203 -2.37 -11.44 3.96
N ILE A 204 -2.47 -11.24 2.62
CA ILE A 204 -1.52 -11.82 1.66
C ILE A 204 -0.12 -11.22 1.84
N THR A 205 -0.01 -9.92 2.09
CA THR A 205 1.27 -9.25 2.34
C THR A 205 1.94 -9.79 3.60
N ALA A 206 1.19 -9.98 4.69
CA ALA A 206 1.67 -10.56 5.94
C ALA A 206 2.10 -12.03 5.75
N TYR A 207 1.29 -12.81 5.01
CA TYR A 207 1.65 -14.17 4.64
C TYR A 207 2.99 -14.21 3.88
N GLU A 208 3.16 -13.37 2.85
CA GLU A 208 4.38 -13.33 2.04
C GLU A 208 5.60 -12.83 2.85
N ILE A 209 5.45 -11.86 3.75
CA ILE A 209 6.51 -11.45 4.70
C ILE A 209 6.94 -12.63 5.57
N CYS A 210 5.98 -13.42 6.05
CA CYS A 210 6.26 -14.53 6.95
C CYS A 210 6.88 -15.76 6.25
N THR A 211 6.54 -16.01 4.98
CA THR A 211 6.84 -17.29 4.30
C THR A 211 7.66 -17.13 3.03
N LEU A 212 7.81 -15.93 2.50
CA LEU A 212 8.40 -15.60 1.19
C LEU A 212 7.66 -16.22 0.00
N THR A 213 6.44 -16.71 0.22
CA THR A 213 5.57 -17.30 -0.79
C THR A 213 4.20 -16.64 -0.75
N LEU A 214 3.37 -16.92 -1.74
CA LEU A 214 1.96 -16.50 -1.76
C LEU A 214 1.06 -17.67 -1.35
N PRO A 215 -0.11 -17.40 -0.74
CA PRO A 215 -1.05 -18.46 -0.37
C PRO A 215 -1.73 -19.14 -1.57
N TRP A 216 -1.58 -18.57 -2.76
CA TRP A 216 -1.99 -19.16 -4.05
C TRP A 216 -0.83 -19.04 -5.05
N PRO A 217 -0.81 -19.91 -6.09
CA PRO A 217 0.22 -19.81 -7.14
C PRO A 217 0.30 -18.41 -7.75
N ARG A 218 1.51 -17.87 -7.85
CA ARG A 218 1.75 -16.54 -8.45
C ARG A 218 1.35 -16.55 -9.92
N GLY A 219 0.68 -15.50 -10.35
CA GLY A 219 0.33 -15.31 -11.73
C GLY A 219 0.52 -13.89 -12.23
N ALA A 220 0.73 -13.77 -13.54
CA ALA A 220 0.99 -12.50 -14.21
C ALA A 220 -0.27 -11.72 -14.56
N THR A 221 -1.45 -12.32 -14.45
CA THR A 221 -2.70 -11.74 -14.92
C THR A 221 -3.78 -11.73 -13.84
N GLY A 222 -4.81 -10.88 -13.99
CA GLY A 222 -5.98 -10.87 -13.12
C GLY A 222 -6.78 -12.19 -13.08
N LYS A 223 -6.47 -13.15 -13.96
CA LYS A 223 -7.05 -14.50 -13.90
C LYS A 223 -6.62 -15.26 -12.65
N THR A 224 -5.41 -15.04 -12.16
CA THR A 224 -4.88 -15.66 -10.93
C THR A 224 -5.68 -15.23 -9.70
N ALA A 225 -6.08 -13.96 -9.65
CA ALA A 225 -6.93 -13.45 -8.58
C ALA A 225 -8.33 -14.11 -8.55
N LEU A 226 -8.77 -14.77 -9.63
CA LEU A 226 -10.01 -15.56 -9.64
C LEU A 226 -9.90 -16.81 -8.75
N ALA A 227 -8.69 -17.28 -8.46
CA ALA A 227 -8.47 -18.40 -7.55
C ALA A 227 -8.77 -18.05 -6.08
N HIS A 228 -8.75 -16.76 -5.72
CA HIS A 228 -8.88 -16.32 -4.32
C HIS A 228 -10.25 -16.65 -3.68
N ASP A 229 -11.28 -16.96 -4.46
CA ASP A 229 -12.58 -17.42 -3.94
C ASP A 229 -13.00 -18.81 -4.43
N THR A 230 -12.17 -19.47 -5.26
CA THR A 230 -12.49 -20.80 -5.82
C THR A 230 -11.55 -21.90 -5.34
N ILE A 231 -10.37 -21.52 -4.86
CA ILE A 231 -9.33 -22.43 -4.35
C ILE A 231 -9.01 -21.99 -2.93
N LEU A 232 -8.93 -22.95 -2.00
CA LEU A 232 -8.48 -22.65 -0.64
C LEU A 232 -7.03 -22.18 -0.64
N PRO A 233 -6.69 -21.15 0.16
CA PRO A 233 -5.30 -20.76 0.34
C PRO A 233 -4.50 -21.88 1.00
N GLU A 234 -3.22 -21.99 0.66
CA GLU A 234 -2.32 -22.84 1.39
C GLU A 234 -2.16 -22.33 2.83
N ASP A 235 -2.25 -23.23 3.82
CA ASP A 235 -2.11 -22.83 5.22
C ASP A 235 -0.69 -22.32 5.47
N ILE A 236 -0.57 -21.19 6.14
CA ILE A 236 0.72 -20.55 6.45
C ILE A 236 1.66 -21.48 7.23
N ARG A 237 1.10 -22.40 8.02
CA ARG A 237 1.84 -23.40 8.81
C ARG A 237 2.60 -24.40 7.95
N THR A 238 2.22 -24.59 6.70
CA THR A 238 2.96 -25.39 5.72
C THR A 238 4.36 -24.85 5.48
N HIS A 239 4.50 -23.52 5.49
CA HIS A 239 5.77 -22.84 5.22
C HIS A 239 6.49 -22.34 6.48
N TRP A 240 5.78 -22.20 7.57
CA TRP A 240 6.34 -21.85 8.88
C TRP A 240 5.63 -22.65 9.99
N PRO A 241 6.03 -23.93 10.21
CA PRO A 241 5.38 -24.82 11.18
C PRO A 241 5.36 -24.28 12.63
N GLU A 242 6.39 -23.50 13.00
CA GLU A 242 6.55 -22.93 14.34
C GLU A 242 5.85 -21.58 14.52
N ILE A 243 5.10 -21.13 13.54
CA ILE A 243 4.36 -19.86 13.64
C ILE A 243 3.40 -19.90 14.85
N PRO A 244 3.39 -18.88 15.72
CA PRO A 244 2.41 -18.82 16.80
C PRO A 244 0.97 -18.94 16.27
N ALA A 245 0.19 -19.84 16.88
CA ALA A 245 -1.17 -20.16 16.42
C ALA A 245 -2.04 -18.91 16.24
N ALA A 246 -2.02 -17.97 17.20
CA ALA A 246 -2.79 -16.74 17.11
C ALA A 246 -2.38 -15.86 15.92
N LEU A 247 -1.09 -15.83 15.56
CA LEU A 247 -0.61 -15.09 14.39
C LEU A 247 -1.07 -15.76 13.09
N ALA A 248 -0.91 -17.09 13.01
CA ALA A 248 -1.36 -17.87 11.86
C ALA A 248 -2.87 -17.68 11.61
N ASP A 249 -3.69 -17.89 12.66
CA ASP A 249 -5.15 -17.77 12.57
C ASP A 249 -5.58 -16.35 12.17
N ALA A 250 -4.92 -15.32 12.70
CA ALA A 250 -5.22 -13.93 12.37
C ALA A 250 -4.89 -13.62 10.91
N ILE A 251 -3.73 -14.06 10.39
CA ILE A 251 -3.34 -13.87 8.99
C ILE A 251 -4.29 -14.63 8.06
N MET A 252 -4.56 -15.92 8.35
CA MET A 252 -5.46 -16.74 7.54
C MET A 252 -6.90 -16.21 7.54
N ALA A 253 -7.37 -15.62 8.65
CA ALA A 253 -8.67 -14.96 8.70
C ALA A 253 -8.73 -13.73 7.78
N CYS A 254 -7.65 -12.95 7.65
CA CYS A 254 -7.62 -11.81 6.74
C CYS A 254 -7.85 -12.22 5.29
N ILE A 255 -7.33 -13.37 4.85
CA ILE A 255 -7.43 -13.86 3.47
C ILE A 255 -8.68 -14.73 3.21
N ALA A 256 -9.65 -14.72 4.13
CA ALA A 256 -10.93 -15.39 3.90
C ALA A 256 -11.63 -14.81 2.66
N ALA A 257 -12.16 -15.70 1.79
CA ALA A 257 -12.87 -15.29 0.58
C ALA A 257 -14.10 -14.44 0.90
N ASP A 258 -14.84 -14.83 1.97
CA ASP A 258 -15.98 -14.06 2.49
C ASP A 258 -15.49 -12.89 3.36
N PRO A 259 -15.76 -11.62 2.99
CA PRO A 259 -15.37 -10.45 3.78
C PRO A 259 -15.92 -10.46 5.22
N ALA A 260 -17.07 -11.12 5.46
CA ALA A 260 -17.65 -11.20 6.80
C ALA A 260 -16.84 -12.06 7.79
N LYS A 261 -15.98 -12.94 7.27
CA LYS A 261 -15.08 -13.78 8.06
C LYS A 261 -13.74 -13.13 8.37
N ARG A 262 -13.43 -12.00 7.74
CA ARG A 262 -12.22 -11.22 8.00
C ARG A 262 -12.38 -10.41 9.28
N PRO A 263 -11.26 -9.99 9.93
CA PRO A 263 -11.34 -8.95 10.96
C PRO A 263 -12.06 -7.71 10.41
N GLY A 264 -12.82 -7.03 11.25
CA GLY A 264 -13.51 -5.80 10.85
C GLY A 264 -12.58 -4.58 10.70
N SER A 265 -11.37 -4.65 11.30
CA SER A 265 -10.37 -3.58 11.27
C SER A 265 -8.96 -4.11 11.52
N CYS A 266 -7.94 -3.28 11.22
CA CYS A 266 -6.56 -3.59 11.61
C CYS A 266 -6.38 -3.58 13.14
N SER A 267 -7.11 -2.74 13.87
CA SER A 267 -7.12 -2.74 15.33
C SER A 267 -7.62 -4.09 15.89
N GLU A 268 -8.64 -4.70 15.28
CA GLU A 268 -9.10 -6.04 15.66
C GLU A 268 -8.03 -7.09 15.37
N PHE A 269 -7.39 -7.05 14.18
CA PHE A 269 -6.28 -7.93 13.86
C PHE A 269 -5.15 -7.80 14.90
N LEU A 270 -4.72 -6.58 15.21
CA LEU A 270 -3.67 -6.30 16.21
C LEU A 270 -4.07 -6.81 17.61
N GLY A 271 -5.34 -6.68 17.97
CA GLY A 271 -5.87 -7.23 19.23
C GLY A 271 -5.72 -8.75 19.30
N ARG A 272 -6.00 -9.46 18.20
CA ARG A 272 -5.88 -10.94 18.14
C ARG A 272 -4.43 -11.42 18.35
N ILE A 273 -3.43 -10.62 17.93
CA ILE A 273 -2.01 -10.96 18.04
C ILE A 273 -1.27 -10.21 19.18
N GLY A 274 -2.00 -9.42 19.98
CA GLY A 274 -1.40 -8.55 20.98
C GLY A 274 -0.51 -9.25 22.01
N LYS A 275 -0.84 -10.50 22.38
CA LYS A 275 -0.08 -11.33 23.33
C LYS A 275 0.97 -12.21 22.67
N VAL A 276 1.09 -12.22 21.35
CA VAL A 276 2.09 -13.02 20.64
C VAL A 276 3.47 -12.45 20.89
N SER A 277 4.41 -13.29 21.28
CA SER A 277 5.85 -12.98 21.35
C SER A 277 6.61 -14.09 20.64
N ILE A 278 7.72 -13.73 20.01
CA ILE A 278 8.63 -14.65 19.33
C ILE A 278 10.02 -14.29 19.83
N ALA A 279 10.70 -15.26 20.38
CA ALA A 279 12.08 -15.12 20.88
C ALA A 279 13.09 -14.96 19.73
#